data_32723eaa18e24d29c275b7c942dc84b4
#
_entry.id   32723eaa18e24d29c275b7c942dc84b4
#
_cell.length_a   1.000
_cell.length_b   1.000
_cell.length_c   1.000
_cell.angle_alpha   90.00
_cell.angle_beta   90.00
_cell.angle_gamma   90.00
#
_symmetry.space_group_name_H-M   'P 1'
#
loop_
_entity.id
_entity.type
_entity.pdbx_description
1 polymer ?
#
loop_
_entity_poly.entity_id
_entity_poly.type
_entity_poly.pdbx_seq_one_letter_code
_entity_poly.pdbx_strand_id
1 'polypeptide(L)'
;MAAPLKYNQAYHDDWAWSLAIKGATDVEIAEAFGISVRTLNRWKKDHDSFMVALMSGKDQADAKVEKKLYERAIGYKYTEKETVMEMDSNGNRKPAKVRVVEKECPPDVLAQMYWLNNRKSAQYKRNPENFIDKSIVYEIEDMDEVEAEIYDSKD
;
A
#
# COMPACT_ATOMS: atom_id res chain seq x y z
N MET A 1 -26.45 -4.50 26.84
CA MET A 1 -25.76 -4.46 25.53
C MET A 1 -26.04 -3.12 24.89
N ALA A 2 -25.01 -2.37 24.49
CA ALA A 2 -25.20 -1.11 23.77
C ALA A 2 -25.83 -1.41 22.39
N ALA A 3 -26.80 -0.59 21.97
CA ALA A 3 -27.42 -0.73 20.66
C ALA A 3 -26.33 -0.58 19.57
N PRO A 4 -26.37 -1.36 18.48
CA PRO A 4 -25.39 -1.23 17.43
C PRO A 4 -25.45 0.19 16.84
N LEU A 5 -24.28 0.79 16.62
CA LEU A 5 -24.16 2.12 16.05
C LEU A 5 -24.89 2.15 14.70
N LYS A 6 -25.85 3.08 14.55
CA LYS A 6 -26.60 3.20 13.32
C LYS A 6 -25.80 3.98 12.29
N TYR A 7 -25.72 3.48 11.06
CA TYR A 7 -25.09 4.19 9.97
C TYR A 7 -25.75 5.56 9.72
N ASN A 8 -24.92 6.57 9.53
CA ASN A 8 -25.32 7.93 9.13
C ASN A 8 -24.45 8.33 7.93
N GLN A 9 -25.04 8.48 6.78
CA GLN A 9 -24.35 8.72 5.51
C GLN A 9 -23.46 9.97 5.60
N ALA A 10 -24.01 11.12 5.97
CA ALA A 10 -23.26 12.38 6.00
C ALA A 10 -22.04 12.35 6.93
N TYR A 11 -22.14 11.60 8.04
CA TYR A 11 -21.07 11.51 9.01
C TYR A 11 -20.05 10.43 8.63
N HIS A 12 -20.52 9.21 8.32
CA HIS A 12 -19.61 8.08 8.15
C HIS A 12 -18.88 8.10 6.80
N ASP A 13 -19.51 8.64 5.74
CA ASP A 13 -18.85 8.75 4.43
C ASP A 13 -17.70 9.75 4.48
N ASP A 14 -17.91 10.94 5.04
CA ASP A 14 -16.89 11.98 5.17
C ASP A 14 -15.71 11.51 6.05
N TRP A 15 -16.03 10.85 7.17
CA TRP A 15 -15.02 10.31 8.06
C TRP A 15 -14.27 9.12 7.45
N ALA A 16 -14.96 8.22 6.74
CA ALA A 16 -14.33 7.10 6.06
C ALA A 16 -13.33 7.61 5.01
N TRP A 17 -13.73 8.58 4.20
CA TRP A 17 -12.84 9.24 3.24
C TRP A 17 -11.64 9.89 3.92
N SER A 18 -11.89 10.68 4.99
CA SER A 18 -10.83 11.40 5.72
C SER A 18 -9.82 10.47 6.38
N LEU A 19 -10.25 9.32 6.90
CA LEU A 19 -9.35 8.32 7.47
C LEU A 19 -8.59 7.57 6.37
N ALA A 20 -9.28 7.19 5.30
CA ALA A 20 -8.69 6.46 4.18
C ALA A 20 -7.59 7.27 3.47
N ILE A 21 -7.79 8.58 3.24
CA ILE A 21 -6.78 9.46 2.61
C ILE A 21 -5.50 9.62 3.46
N LYS A 22 -5.58 9.32 4.75
CA LYS A 22 -4.43 9.27 5.67
C LYS A 22 -3.77 7.89 5.70
N GLY A 23 -4.27 6.94 4.92
CA GLY A 23 -3.75 5.58 4.84
C GLY A 23 -4.28 4.63 5.91
N ALA A 24 -5.37 4.97 6.59
CA ALA A 24 -5.95 4.11 7.62
C ALA A 24 -6.43 2.77 7.04
N THR A 25 -6.13 1.70 7.75
CA THR A 25 -6.60 0.34 7.45
C THR A 25 -8.06 0.16 7.84
N ASP A 26 -8.70 -0.88 7.33
CA ASP A 26 -10.09 -1.21 7.69
C ASP A 26 -10.27 -1.44 9.21
N VAL A 27 -9.24 -1.96 9.87
CA VAL A 27 -9.25 -2.17 11.33
C VAL A 27 -9.27 -0.84 12.06
N GLU A 28 -8.37 0.08 11.69
CA GLU A 28 -8.28 1.41 12.29
C GLU A 28 -9.55 2.25 12.04
N ILE A 29 -10.14 2.13 10.85
CA ILE A 29 -11.41 2.79 10.52
C ILE A 29 -12.56 2.23 11.37
N ALA A 30 -12.63 0.91 11.53
CA ALA A 30 -13.64 0.27 12.38
C ALA A 30 -13.48 0.69 13.85
N GLU A 31 -12.26 0.75 14.37
CA GLU A 31 -11.94 1.24 15.70
C GLU A 31 -12.34 2.71 15.89
N ALA A 32 -12.02 3.58 14.92
CA ALA A 32 -12.38 4.99 14.95
C ALA A 32 -13.91 5.21 15.00
N PHE A 33 -14.67 4.32 14.38
CA PHE A 33 -16.16 4.33 14.45
C PHE A 33 -16.72 3.59 15.66
N GLY A 34 -15.90 2.91 16.46
CA GLY A 34 -16.36 2.10 17.57
C GLY A 34 -17.22 0.89 17.15
N ILE A 35 -16.95 0.33 15.97
CA ILE A 35 -17.64 -0.83 15.39
C ILE A 35 -16.68 -1.98 15.13
N SER A 36 -17.22 -3.18 14.89
CA SER A 36 -16.39 -4.30 14.44
C SER A 36 -16.08 -4.20 12.94
N VAL A 37 -14.96 -4.79 12.52
CA VAL A 37 -14.58 -4.91 11.08
C VAL A 37 -15.69 -5.63 10.28
N ARG A 38 -16.40 -6.59 10.91
CA ARG A 38 -17.56 -7.24 10.30
C ARG A 38 -18.68 -6.24 9.99
N THR A 39 -18.93 -5.29 10.91
CA THR A 39 -19.94 -4.23 10.70
C THR A 39 -19.48 -3.27 9.59
N LEU A 40 -18.21 -2.89 9.57
CA LEU A 40 -17.63 -2.07 8.50
C LEU A 40 -17.81 -2.75 7.13
N ASN A 41 -17.48 -4.05 7.04
CA ASN A 41 -17.64 -4.81 5.79
C ASN A 41 -19.11 -4.95 5.35
N ARG A 42 -20.05 -4.98 6.29
CA ARG A 42 -21.47 -4.91 6.00
C ARG A 42 -21.84 -3.54 5.44
N TRP A 43 -21.38 -2.44 6.06
CA TRP A 43 -21.64 -1.09 5.56
C TRP A 43 -21.11 -0.87 4.15
N LYS A 44 -19.94 -1.42 3.82
CA LYS A 44 -19.39 -1.40 2.45
C LYS A 44 -20.31 -2.07 1.43
N LYS A 45 -21.09 -3.08 1.85
CA LYS A 45 -22.02 -3.80 0.97
C LYS A 45 -23.39 -3.15 0.90
N ASP A 46 -23.85 -2.60 2.03
CA ASP A 46 -25.23 -2.10 2.16
C ASP A 46 -25.36 -0.62 1.76
N HIS A 47 -24.21 0.11 1.67
CA HIS A 47 -24.17 1.56 1.40
C HIS A 47 -23.13 1.89 0.33
N ASP A 48 -23.56 2.04 -0.90
CA ASP A 48 -22.68 2.34 -2.04
C ASP A 48 -21.90 3.65 -1.84
N SER A 49 -22.54 4.68 -1.27
CA SER A 49 -21.87 5.96 -0.98
C SER A 49 -20.68 5.82 -0.03
N PHE A 50 -20.85 4.98 1.00
CA PHE A 50 -19.76 4.67 1.93
C PHE A 50 -18.60 3.97 1.24
N MET A 51 -18.90 2.99 0.40
CA MET A 51 -17.87 2.27 -0.37
C MET A 51 -17.14 3.21 -1.32
N VAL A 52 -17.85 4.09 -2.03
CA VAL A 52 -17.26 5.09 -2.93
C VAL A 52 -16.36 6.06 -2.16
N ALA A 53 -16.82 6.59 -1.03
CA ALA A 53 -16.03 7.49 -0.20
C ALA A 53 -14.75 6.83 0.31
N LEU A 54 -14.86 5.61 0.82
CA LEU A 54 -13.72 4.83 1.31
C LEU A 54 -12.69 4.54 0.21
N MET A 55 -13.14 4.08 -0.96
CA MET A 55 -12.26 3.78 -2.09
C MET A 55 -11.58 5.04 -2.63
N SER A 56 -12.34 6.12 -2.83
CA SER A 56 -11.76 7.40 -3.25
C SER A 56 -10.66 7.91 -2.31
N GLY A 57 -10.84 7.73 -0.99
CA GLY A 57 -9.81 8.08 -0.01
C GLY A 57 -8.56 7.20 -0.14
N LYS A 58 -8.73 5.89 -0.32
CA LYS A 58 -7.62 4.94 -0.52
C LYS A 58 -6.86 5.23 -1.82
N ASP A 59 -7.57 5.43 -2.92
CA ASP A 59 -6.96 5.75 -4.22
C ASP A 59 -6.10 7.02 -4.14
N GLN A 60 -6.56 8.04 -3.40
CA GLN A 60 -5.78 9.26 -3.21
C GLN A 60 -4.55 9.04 -2.31
N ALA A 61 -4.63 8.16 -1.30
CA ALA A 61 -3.48 7.78 -0.49
C ALA A 61 -2.45 7.03 -1.34
N ASP A 62 -2.91 6.05 -2.12
CA ASP A 62 -2.07 5.24 -3.00
C ASP A 62 -1.39 6.09 -4.09
N ALA A 63 -2.12 7.04 -4.70
CA ALA A 63 -1.57 7.96 -5.69
C ALA A 63 -0.39 8.79 -5.15
N LYS A 64 -0.39 9.13 -3.84
CA LYS A 64 0.76 9.82 -3.21
C LYS A 64 1.98 8.91 -3.11
N VAL A 65 1.78 7.64 -2.78
CA VAL A 65 2.85 6.63 -2.70
C VAL A 65 3.39 6.34 -4.10
N GLU A 66 2.50 6.13 -5.07
CA GLU A 66 2.87 5.93 -6.48
C GLU A 66 3.72 7.10 -7.01
N LYS A 67 3.33 8.34 -6.71
CA LYS A 67 4.12 9.51 -7.09
C LYS A 67 5.52 9.46 -6.47
N LYS A 68 5.65 9.11 -5.20
CA LYS A 68 6.95 9.01 -4.53
C LYS A 68 7.80 7.85 -5.04
N LEU A 69 7.18 6.72 -5.37
CA LEU A 69 7.84 5.62 -6.04
C LEU A 69 8.39 6.03 -7.39
N TYR A 70 7.59 6.74 -8.20
CA TYR A 70 8.02 7.27 -9.48
C TYR A 70 9.18 8.26 -9.34
N GLU A 71 9.07 9.25 -8.44
CA GLU A 71 10.16 10.19 -8.15
C GLU A 71 11.45 9.45 -7.76
N ARG A 72 11.35 8.41 -6.92
CA ARG A 72 12.48 7.58 -6.54
C ARG A 72 13.08 6.81 -7.71
N ALA A 73 12.24 6.30 -8.60
CA ALA A 73 12.66 5.56 -9.79
C ALA A 73 13.44 6.41 -10.78
N ILE A 74 13.05 7.68 -10.98
CA ILE A 74 13.72 8.57 -11.95
C ILE A 74 14.81 9.45 -11.31
N GLY A 75 14.89 9.47 -9.98
CA GLY A 75 15.71 10.42 -9.23
C GLY A 75 15.03 11.78 -9.06
N TYR A 76 15.43 12.52 -8.06
CA TYR A 76 14.90 13.86 -7.79
C TYR A 76 15.90 14.74 -7.08
N LYS A 77 15.74 16.06 -7.25
CA LYS A 77 16.50 17.05 -6.51
C LYS A 77 15.74 17.51 -5.28
N TYR A 78 16.45 17.74 -4.21
CA TYR A 78 15.89 18.28 -2.96
C TYR A 78 16.82 19.29 -2.32
N THR A 79 16.24 20.14 -1.48
CA THR A 79 16.97 21.19 -0.80
C THR A 79 17.10 20.84 0.68
N GLU A 80 18.31 20.84 1.18
CA GLU A 80 18.61 20.66 2.60
C GLU A 80 19.00 21.99 3.23
N LYS A 81 18.41 22.29 4.39
CA LYS A 81 18.75 23.48 5.17
C LYS A 81 19.60 23.07 6.35
N GLU A 82 20.87 23.47 6.34
CA GLU A 82 21.81 23.30 7.44
C GLU A 82 21.82 24.59 8.27
N THR A 83 21.50 24.50 9.55
CA THR A 83 21.60 25.63 10.47
C THR A 83 22.87 25.48 11.29
N VAL A 84 23.84 26.37 11.06
CA VAL A 84 25.03 26.45 11.86
C VAL A 84 24.72 27.23 13.13
N MET A 85 24.96 26.62 14.28
CA MET A 85 24.75 27.23 15.58
C MET A 85 26.09 27.75 16.11
N GLU A 86 26.11 28.98 16.55
CA GLU A 86 27.27 29.60 17.25
C GLU A 86 26.94 29.89 18.71
N MET A 87 27.96 29.90 19.57
CA MET A 87 27.80 30.31 20.95
C MET A 87 27.94 31.82 21.03
N ASP A 88 27.02 32.48 21.72
CA ASP A 88 27.18 33.90 22.07
C ASP A 88 28.15 34.06 23.25
N SER A 89 28.49 35.34 23.57
CA SER A 89 29.38 35.69 24.68
C SER A 89 28.86 35.21 26.05
N ASN A 90 27.60 34.82 26.15
CA ASN A 90 26.96 34.33 27.38
C ASN A 90 26.83 32.77 27.40
N GLY A 91 27.40 32.04 26.42
CA GLY A 91 27.37 30.62 26.34
C GLY A 91 26.06 30.03 25.79
N ASN A 92 25.15 30.86 25.26
CA ASN A 92 23.90 30.39 24.67
C ASN A 92 24.08 30.05 23.16
N ARG A 93 23.43 29.00 22.71
CA ARG A 93 23.43 28.64 21.29
C ARG A 93 22.45 29.52 20.51
N LYS A 94 22.95 30.22 19.50
CA LYS A 94 22.15 31.00 18.56
C LYS A 94 22.38 30.55 17.13
N PRO A 95 21.35 30.54 16.27
CA PRO A 95 21.52 30.27 14.86
C PRO A 95 22.31 31.40 14.22
N ALA A 96 23.51 31.10 13.75
CA ALA A 96 24.40 32.13 13.15
C ALA A 96 24.26 32.18 11.63
N LYS A 97 24.06 31.03 10.97
CA LYS A 97 23.99 30.93 9.52
C LYS A 97 23.08 29.82 9.10
N VAL A 98 22.21 30.10 8.13
CA VAL A 98 21.45 29.05 7.41
C VAL A 98 22.10 28.86 6.07
N ARG A 99 22.62 27.66 5.83
CA ARG A 99 23.15 27.23 4.53
C ARG A 99 22.08 26.41 3.84
N VAL A 100 21.75 26.78 2.61
CA VAL A 100 20.85 26.02 1.75
C VAL A 100 21.70 25.29 0.73
N VAL A 101 21.60 23.96 0.73
CA VAL A 101 22.35 23.09 -0.18
C VAL A 101 21.36 22.31 -1.04
N GLU A 102 21.49 22.41 -2.36
CA GLU A 102 20.77 21.56 -3.29
C GLU A 102 21.48 20.22 -3.39
N LYS A 103 20.74 19.13 -3.18
CA LYS A 103 21.23 17.75 -3.28
C LYS A 103 20.39 17.00 -4.31
N GLU A 104 20.98 15.97 -4.89
CA GLU A 104 20.33 15.08 -5.83
C GLU A 104 20.25 13.67 -5.25
N CYS A 105 19.07 13.08 -5.33
CA CYS A 105 18.86 11.67 -5.04
C CYS A 105 18.91 10.93 -6.38
N PRO A 106 19.93 10.06 -6.60
CA PRO A 106 20.06 9.35 -7.85
C PRO A 106 18.89 8.38 -8.08
N PRO A 107 18.60 8.01 -9.34
CA PRO A 107 17.64 6.99 -9.68
C PRO A 107 17.89 5.66 -8.97
N ASP A 108 16.82 4.97 -8.58
CA ASP A 108 16.90 3.71 -7.86
C ASP A 108 16.44 2.55 -8.76
N VAL A 109 17.32 1.58 -8.98
CA VAL A 109 17.07 0.45 -9.89
C VAL A 109 15.93 -0.44 -9.39
N LEU A 110 15.81 -0.65 -8.08
CA LEU A 110 14.73 -1.47 -7.53
C LEU A 110 13.37 -0.80 -7.73
N ALA A 111 13.29 0.52 -7.51
CA ALA A 111 12.08 1.28 -7.77
C ALA A 111 11.69 1.26 -9.26
N GLN A 112 12.68 1.36 -10.18
CA GLN A 112 12.45 1.23 -11.62
C GLN A 112 11.93 -0.16 -11.99
N MET A 113 12.56 -1.22 -11.47
CA MET A 113 12.13 -2.60 -11.70
C MET A 113 10.71 -2.83 -11.19
N TYR A 114 10.42 -2.37 -9.96
CA TYR A 114 9.08 -2.51 -9.38
C TYR A 114 8.03 -1.81 -10.26
N TRP A 115 8.30 -0.56 -10.68
CA TRP A 115 7.41 0.21 -11.53
C TRP A 115 7.17 -0.45 -12.89
N LEU A 116 8.24 -0.89 -13.57
CA LEU A 116 8.15 -1.51 -14.90
C LEU A 116 7.51 -2.89 -14.85
N ASN A 117 7.81 -3.70 -13.83
CA ASN A 117 7.20 -5.03 -13.66
C ASN A 117 5.68 -4.97 -13.47
N ASN A 118 5.18 -3.93 -12.80
CA ASN A 118 3.75 -3.77 -12.58
C ASN A 118 3.04 -3.12 -13.77
N ARG A 119 3.63 -2.07 -14.36
CA ARG A 119 2.98 -1.32 -15.45
C ARG A 119 3.16 -1.91 -16.85
N LYS A 120 4.28 -2.60 -17.07
CA LYS A 120 4.64 -3.24 -18.34
C LYS A 120 5.03 -4.70 -18.12
N SER A 121 4.23 -5.42 -17.39
CA SER A 121 4.48 -6.80 -16.98
C SER A 121 4.76 -7.73 -18.17
N ALA A 122 4.14 -7.51 -19.33
CA ALA A 122 4.39 -8.29 -20.53
C ALA A 122 5.85 -8.17 -21.06
N GLN A 123 6.53 -7.04 -20.77
CA GLN A 123 7.90 -6.77 -21.25
C GLN A 123 8.97 -6.97 -20.16
N TYR A 124 8.61 -6.71 -18.89
CA TYR A 124 9.56 -6.62 -17.78
C TYR A 124 9.25 -7.57 -16.62
N LYS A 125 8.30 -8.51 -16.77
CA LYS A 125 7.98 -9.47 -15.72
C LYS A 125 9.22 -10.29 -15.38
N ARG A 126 9.57 -10.35 -14.09
CA ARG A 126 10.78 -11.04 -13.60
C ARG A 126 10.75 -12.54 -13.85
N ASN A 127 9.55 -13.13 -13.87
CA ASN A 127 9.28 -14.52 -14.26
C ASN A 127 8.19 -14.51 -15.34
N PRO A 128 8.54 -14.54 -16.62
CA PRO A 128 7.55 -14.72 -17.67
C PRO A 128 6.85 -16.06 -17.45
N GLU A 129 5.52 -16.08 -17.66
CA GLU A 129 4.65 -17.25 -17.48
C GLU A 129 5.08 -18.50 -18.29
N ASN A 130 5.99 -18.32 -19.24
CA ASN A 130 6.58 -19.38 -20.05
C ASN A 130 7.58 -20.28 -19.28
N PHE A 131 7.85 -20.02 -17.98
CA PHE A 131 8.66 -20.88 -17.11
C PHE A 131 7.84 -21.70 -16.10
N ILE A 132 6.52 -21.69 -16.18
CA ILE A 132 5.76 -22.79 -15.62
C ILE A 132 6.01 -23.93 -16.62
N ASP A 133 6.95 -24.79 -16.27
CA ASP A 133 7.22 -25.99 -17.01
C ASP A 133 5.91 -26.81 -17.03
N LYS A 134 5.29 -26.89 -18.21
CA LYS A 134 4.02 -27.61 -18.35
C LYS A 134 4.18 -29.11 -18.02
N SER A 135 5.42 -29.61 -17.96
CA SER A 135 5.72 -30.95 -17.48
C SER A 135 5.32 -31.15 -16.01
N ILE A 136 5.40 -30.12 -15.16
CA ILE A 136 4.97 -30.22 -13.76
C ILE A 136 3.45 -30.39 -13.63
N VAL A 137 2.67 -29.83 -14.56
CA VAL A 137 1.21 -29.96 -14.56
C VAL A 137 0.81 -31.37 -14.96
N TYR A 138 1.57 -32.01 -15.85
CA TYR A 138 1.32 -33.42 -16.24
C TYR A 138 1.70 -34.40 -15.13
N GLU A 139 2.76 -34.10 -14.35
CA GLU A 139 3.11 -34.96 -13.19
C GLU A 139 2.05 -34.92 -12.08
N ILE A 140 1.29 -33.84 -11.94
CA ILE A 140 0.21 -33.74 -10.95
C ILE A 140 -1.03 -34.48 -11.40
N GLU A 141 -1.36 -34.45 -12.69
CA GLU A 141 -2.46 -35.25 -13.26
C GLU A 141 -2.16 -36.75 -13.19
N ASP A 142 -0.90 -37.16 -13.42
CA ASP A 142 -0.47 -38.57 -13.30
C ASP A 142 -0.47 -39.03 -11.82
N MET A 143 -0.31 -38.15 -10.85
CA MET A 143 -0.38 -38.54 -9.42
C MET A 143 -1.79 -38.92 -8.96
N ASP A 144 -2.82 -38.28 -9.50
CA ASP A 144 -4.22 -38.61 -9.19
C ASP A 144 -4.60 -40.02 -9.75
N GLU A 145 -4.04 -40.43 -10.89
CA GLU A 145 -4.19 -41.80 -11.43
C GLU A 145 -3.43 -42.83 -10.58
N VAL A 146 -2.24 -42.52 -10.11
CA VAL A 146 -1.43 -43.40 -9.25
C VAL A 146 -2.08 -43.60 -7.88
N GLU A 147 -2.70 -42.58 -7.29
CA GLU A 147 -3.46 -42.73 -6.05
C GLU A 147 -4.69 -43.63 -6.23
N ALA A 148 -5.38 -43.53 -7.35
CA ALA A 148 -6.52 -44.43 -7.67
C ALA A 148 -6.10 -45.88 -7.78
N GLU A 149 -4.96 -46.21 -8.42
CA GLU A 149 -4.43 -47.59 -8.51
C GLU A 149 -3.99 -48.16 -7.16
N ILE A 150 -3.47 -47.32 -6.25
CA ILE A 150 -3.04 -47.74 -4.91
C ILE A 150 -4.23 -48.07 -4.01
N TYR A 151 -5.37 -47.42 -4.19
CA TYR A 151 -6.58 -47.72 -3.43
C TYR A 151 -7.34 -48.93 -3.93
N ASP A 152 -7.31 -49.22 -5.26
CA ASP A 152 -8.01 -50.35 -5.87
C ASP A 152 -7.27 -51.70 -5.66
N SER A 153 -6.00 -51.66 -5.27
CA SER A 153 -5.18 -52.86 -5.02
C SER A 153 -5.21 -53.41 -3.59
N LYS A 154 -6.11 -52.90 -2.74
CA LYS A 154 -6.22 -53.25 -1.31
C LYS A 154 -7.50 -54.02 -0.92
N ASP A 155 -8.29 -54.53 -1.87
CA ASP A 155 -9.42 -55.45 -1.61
C ASP A 155 -9.07 -56.92 -1.94
#